data_898e921239e00916d3457db5a1e2840f
#
_entry.id   898e921239e00916d3457db5a1e2840f
#
_cell.length_a   1.000
_cell.length_b   1.000
_cell.length_c   1.000
_cell.angle_alpha   90.00
_cell.angle_beta   90.00
_cell.angle_gamma   90.00
#
_symmetry.space_group_name_H-M   'P 1'
#
loop_
_entity.id
_entity.type
_entity.pdbx_description
1 polymer ?
#
loop_
_entity_poly.entity_id
_entity_poly.type
_entity_poly.pdbx_seq_one_letter_code
_entity_poly.pdbx_strand_id
1 'polypeptide(L)'
;MRAACWSSALWLLFLAPGAQADVTVEGTRVIYAAGQREAALRLKNDGERASLVQAWVADGNLQQAPEASAAPFVLDRPMLRLDPGASHALRIRGIAPQLPTGDLEHLYWLNVVDVPAREAKAGDNVVQVAIRFRMKLLYRPQGLGAPVNPDGQVSMAAGAGGLALRNAARHYFNLAGMTLVSASGERAVDAFYLAPGESRTLALPEGFAGPLTAVRYEWVDDDGVLHAVTRAL
;
A
#
# COMPACT_ATOMS: atom_id res chain seq x y z
N MET A 1 -42.68 24.12 39.55
CA MET A 1 -41.94 24.95 38.59
C MET A 1 -40.47 24.73 38.80
N ARG A 2 -39.81 23.82 38.05
CA ARG A 2 -38.35 23.67 37.92
C ARG A 2 -38.07 22.46 36.99
N ALA A 3 -38.16 22.67 35.71
CA ALA A 3 -37.63 21.75 34.70
C ALA A 3 -37.41 22.59 33.44
N ALA A 4 -36.15 22.80 33.08
CA ALA A 4 -35.70 23.10 31.75
C ALA A 4 -34.33 23.81 31.85
N CYS A 5 -33.25 23.11 31.60
CA CYS A 5 -31.93 23.68 31.19
C CYS A 5 -30.84 22.60 31.07
N TRP A 6 -31.12 21.50 30.34
CA TRP A 6 -30.03 20.48 30.14
C TRP A 6 -29.93 19.95 28.69
N SER A 7 -30.36 20.71 27.70
CA SER A 7 -30.35 20.24 26.30
C SER A 7 -29.39 20.96 25.36
N SER A 8 -28.52 21.86 25.84
CA SER A 8 -27.71 22.71 24.93
C SER A 8 -26.23 22.36 24.86
N ALA A 9 -25.75 21.33 25.59
CA ALA A 9 -24.32 21.03 25.68
C ALA A 9 -23.81 19.94 24.71
N LEU A 10 -24.67 19.37 23.85
CA LEU A 10 -24.29 18.18 23.05
C LEU A 10 -23.94 18.47 21.59
N TRP A 11 -23.90 19.73 21.13
CA TRP A 11 -23.71 20.09 19.73
C TRP A 11 -22.32 20.62 19.36
N LEU A 12 -21.38 20.66 20.30
CA LEU A 12 -20.05 21.26 20.06
C LEU A 12 -18.92 20.25 19.73
N LEU A 13 -19.23 18.96 19.56
CA LEU A 13 -18.19 17.92 19.40
C LEU A 13 -17.88 17.48 17.95
N PHE A 14 -18.41 18.14 16.92
CA PHE A 14 -18.28 17.65 15.53
C PHE A 14 -17.51 18.56 14.56
N LEU A 15 -16.76 19.54 15.04
CA LEU A 15 -15.88 20.35 14.18
C LEU A 15 -14.40 20.09 14.48
N ALA A 16 -13.97 18.83 14.43
CA ALA A 16 -12.55 18.58 14.25
C ALA A 16 -12.25 18.75 12.75
N PRO A 17 -11.45 19.75 12.31
CA PRO A 17 -10.97 19.79 10.94
C PRO A 17 -10.19 18.51 10.70
N GLY A 18 -10.63 17.68 9.74
CA GLY A 18 -9.93 16.47 9.35
C GLY A 18 -8.52 16.86 8.93
N ALA A 19 -7.49 16.22 9.49
CA ALA A 19 -6.13 16.33 8.99
C ALA A 19 -6.13 15.72 7.58
N GLN A 20 -6.05 16.58 6.56
CA GLN A 20 -5.92 16.16 5.17
C GLN A 20 -4.46 16.29 4.75
N ALA A 21 -3.96 15.29 4.02
CA ALA A 21 -2.70 15.42 3.31
C ALA A 21 -2.87 16.48 2.22
N ASP A 22 -1.92 17.40 2.11
CA ASP A 22 -1.95 18.42 1.06
C ASP A 22 -1.73 17.76 -0.32
N VAL A 23 -0.87 16.72 -0.41
CA VAL A 23 -0.61 15.99 -1.65
C VAL A 23 -1.35 14.65 -1.67
N THR A 24 -2.07 14.41 -2.75
CA THR A 24 -2.71 13.13 -3.06
C THR A 24 -1.92 12.40 -4.14
N VAL A 25 -1.95 11.06 -4.07
CA VAL A 25 -1.28 10.16 -5.00
C VAL A 25 -2.33 9.31 -5.70
N GLU A 26 -2.42 9.41 -7.03
CA GLU A 26 -3.40 8.64 -7.79
C GLU A 26 -2.95 7.19 -7.97
N GLY A 27 -3.69 6.26 -7.37
CA GLY A 27 -3.43 4.83 -7.41
C GLY A 27 -2.77 4.28 -6.15
N THR A 28 -2.77 2.96 -6.02
CA THR A 28 -2.25 2.23 -4.86
C THR A 28 -0.94 1.48 -5.17
N ARG A 29 -0.59 1.37 -6.45
CA ARG A 29 0.59 0.64 -6.95
C ARG A 29 1.02 1.14 -8.32
N VAL A 30 2.22 0.78 -8.72
CA VAL A 30 2.75 1.03 -10.06
C VAL A 30 3.16 -0.30 -10.67
N ILE A 31 2.68 -0.59 -11.89
CA ILE A 31 3.13 -1.73 -12.68
C ILE A 31 4.16 -1.22 -13.69
N TYR A 32 5.34 -1.82 -13.70
CA TYR A 32 6.39 -1.55 -14.67
C TYR A 32 6.69 -2.81 -15.48
N ALA A 33 6.18 -2.89 -16.68
CA ALA A 33 6.47 -4.01 -17.58
C ALA A 33 7.79 -3.78 -18.35
N ALA A 34 8.59 -4.83 -18.50
CA ALA A 34 9.79 -4.78 -19.32
C ALA A 34 9.44 -4.36 -20.76
N GLY A 35 10.29 -3.51 -21.35
CA GLY A 35 10.04 -2.90 -22.66
C GLY A 35 9.26 -1.59 -22.61
N GLN A 36 8.63 -1.24 -21.50
CA GLN A 36 8.12 0.12 -21.28
C GLN A 36 9.27 1.12 -21.14
N ARG A 37 9.11 2.28 -21.75
CA ARG A 37 10.07 3.36 -21.62
C ARG A 37 10.06 3.97 -20.22
N GLU A 38 8.87 4.11 -19.66
CA GLU A 38 8.60 4.70 -18.35
C GLU A 38 7.23 4.27 -17.82
N ALA A 39 7.08 4.27 -16.50
CA ALA A 39 5.78 4.27 -15.82
C ALA A 39 5.55 5.65 -15.21
N ALA A 40 4.31 6.05 -15.01
CA ALA A 40 3.99 7.35 -14.44
C ALA A 40 3.03 7.21 -13.25
N LEU A 41 3.24 8.03 -12.24
CA LEU A 41 2.35 8.19 -11.09
C LEU A 41 1.94 9.65 -11.00
N ARG A 42 0.65 9.94 -10.96
CA ARG A 42 0.16 11.29 -10.80
C ARG A 42 0.15 11.69 -9.32
N LEU A 43 0.75 12.85 -9.06
CA LEU A 43 0.71 13.56 -7.80
C LEU A 43 -0.13 14.82 -7.99
N LYS A 44 -0.96 15.17 -7.03
CA LYS A 44 -1.76 16.40 -7.04
C LYS A 44 -1.73 17.03 -5.66
N ASN A 45 -1.50 18.33 -5.62
CA ASN A 45 -1.63 19.10 -4.38
C ASN A 45 -3.07 19.63 -4.29
N ASP A 46 -3.87 19.03 -3.43
CA ASP A 46 -5.25 19.44 -3.14
C ASP A 46 -5.33 20.42 -1.96
N GLY A 47 -4.19 20.71 -1.32
CA GLY A 47 -4.10 21.66 -0.21
C GLY A 47 -4.02 23.11 -0.67
N GLU A 48 -4.04 24.01 0.31
CA GLU A 48 -3.96 25.46 0.10
C GLU A 48 -2.52 26.00 0.13
N ARG A 49 -1.55 25.12 0.45
CA ARG A 49 -0.12 25.49 0.59
C ARG A 49 0.72 24.72 -0.41
N ALA A 50 1.85 25.30 -0.75
CA ALA A 50 2.85 24.58 -1.53
C ALA A 50 3.46 23.45 -0.69
N SER A 51 3.74 22.33 -1.33
CA SER A 51 4.42 21.18 -0.74
C SER A 51 5.75 20.91 -1.40
N LEU A 52 6.75 20.53 -0.61
CA LEU A 52 7.98 19.94 -1.11
C LEU A 52 7.78 18.42 -1.13
N VAL A 53 7.79 17.85 -2.33
CA VAL A 53 7.65 16.40 -2.52
C VAL A 53 9.03 15.81 -2.76
N GLN A 54 9.38 14.76 -2.01
CA GLN A 54 10.55 13.92 -2.26
C GLN A 54 10.09 12.50 -2.59
N ALA A 55 10.63 11.91 -3.65
CA ALA A 55 10.28 10.56 -4.07
C ALA A 55 11.52 9.72 -4.40
N TRP A 56 11.48 8.42 -4.09
CA TRP A 56 12.51 7.45 -4.45
C TRP A 56 11.94 6.04 -4.50
N VAL A 57 12.63 5.15 -5.19
CA VAL A 57 12.32 3.71 -5.19
C VAL A 57 13.29 3.00 -4.26
N ALA A 58 12.78 2.13 -3.39
CA ALA A 58 13.52 1.31 -2.44
C ALA A 58 13.41 -0.17 -2.79
N ASP A 59 14.44 -0.97 -2.47
CA ASP A 59 14.54 -2.40 -2.82
C ASP A 59 14.19 -3.37 -1.69
N GLY A 60 13.62 -2.88 -0.58
CA GLY A 60 13.16 -3.80 0.48
C GLY A 60 12.86 -3.15 1.81
N ASN A 61 13.84 -2.59 2.48
CA ASN A 61 13.66 -2.08 3.84
C ASN A 61 12.64 -0.92 3.90
N LEU A 62 11.71 -1.02 4.88
CA LEU A 62 10.70 0.01 5.13
C LEU A 62 11.27 1.40 5.41
N GLN A 63 12.45 1.46 6.03
CA GLN A 63 13.09 2.70 6.46
C GLN A 63 14.29 3.08 5.59
N GLN A 64 14.47 2.42 4.45
CA GLN A 64 15.60 2.69 3.56
C GLN A 64 15.58 4.13 3.09
N ALA A 65 16.67 4.84 3.35
CA ALA A 65 16.88 6.19 2.86
C ALA A 65 17.13 6.20 1.34
N PRO A 66 16.85 7.30 0.64
CA PRO A 66 17.03 7.38 -0.81
C PRO A 66 18.42 6.99 -1.29
N GLU A 67 19.45 7.44 -0.59
CA GLU A 67 20.86 7.21 -0.90
C GLU A 67 21.35 5.77 -0.67
N ALA A 68 20.62 5.01 0.15
CA ALA A 68 20.94 3.63 0.45
C ALA A 68 20.24 2.62 -0.49
N SER A 69 19.41 3.11 -1.43
CA SER A 69 18.67 2.24 -2.33
C SER A 69 19.55 1.74 -3.48
N ALA A 70 19.51 0.43 -3.72
CA ALA A 70 20.06 -0.23 -4.90
C ALA A 70 18.99 -0.56 -5.96
N ALA A 71 17.76 -0.05 -5.80
CA ALA A 71 16.68 -0.29 -6.76
C ALA A 71 17.06 0.23 -8.16
N PRO A 72 16.90 -0.58 -9.22
CA PRO A 72 17.34 -0.22 -10.57
C PRO A 72 16.37 0.73 -11.28
N PHE A 73 15.95 1.79 -10.59
CA PHE A 73 15.02 2.77 -11.11
C PHE A 73 15.47 4.20 -10.81
N VAL A 74 15.20 5.09 -11.75
CA VAL A 74 15.41 6.53 -11.59
C VAL A 74 14.09 7.26 -11.79
N LEU A 75 13.94 8.36 -11.07
CA LEU A 75 12.80 9.27 -11.18
C LEU A 75 13.22 10.51 -11.95
N ASP A 76 12.33 11.06 -12.78
CA ASP A 76 12.62 12.31 -13.53
C ASP A 76 12.78 13.51 -12.60
N ARG A 77 12.01 13.56 -11.51
CA ARG A 77 12.08 14.60 -10.48
C ARG A 77 11.99 13.99 -9.09
N PRO A 78 13.12 13.54 -8.52
CA PRO A 78 13.13 12.94 -7.18
C PRO A 78 12.79 13.96 -6.07
N MET A 79 12.92 15.26 -6.37
CA MET A 79 12.50 16.33 -5.50
C MET A 79 11.83 17.43 -6.33
N LEU A 80 10.63 17.85 -5.94
CA LEU A 80 9.89 18.89 -6.62
C LEU A 80 9.03 19.70 -5.64
N ARG A 81 8.86 20.97 -5.95
CA ARG A 81 7.83 21.81 -5.31
C ARG A 81 6.53 21.64 -6.09
N LEU A 82 5.44 21.40 -5.38
CA LEU A 82 4.10 21.29 -5.93
C LEU A 82 3.22 22.39 -5.33
N ASP A 83 2.88 23.38 -6.15
CA ASP A 83 2.06 24.51 -5.71
C ASP A 83 0.59 24.09 -5.52
N PRO A 84 -0.23 24.86 -4.78
CA PRO A 84 -1.65 24.57 -4.58
C PRO A 84 -2.39 24.33 -5.89
N GLY A 85 -3.19 23.27 -5.95
CA GLY A 85 -3.95 22.85 -7.15
C GLY A 85 -3.11 22.28 -8.29
N ALA A 86 -1.77 22.32 -8.19
CA ALA A 86 -0.90 21.78 -9.23
C ALA A 86 -0.87 20.23 -9.22
N SER A 87 -0.63 19.68 -10.43
CA SER A 87 -0.41 18.24 -10.60
C SER A 87 0.92 17.98 -11.30
N HIS A 88 1.54 16.86 -10.99
CA HIS A 88 2.77 16.39 -11.64
C HIS A 88 2.68 14.89 -11.92
N ALA A 89 3.07 14.48 -13.13
CA ALA A 89 3.24 13.07 -13.46
C ALA A 89 4.69 12.66 -13.16
N LEU A 90 4.92 12.06 -12.01
CA LEU A 90 6.22 11.52 -11.63
C LEU A 90 6.55 10.33 -12.52
N ARG A 91 7.61 10.44 -13.31
CA ARG A 91 8.03 9.40 -14.26
C ARG A 91 9.12 8.53 -13.66
N ILE A 92 8.91 7.23 -13.78
CA ILE A 92 9.80 6.19 -13.26
C ILE A 92 10.39 5.46 -14.46
N ARG A 93 11.73 5.37 -14.52
CA ARG A 93 12.47 4.68 -15.59
C ARG A 93 13.35 3.61 -15.00
N GLY A 94 13.31 2.42 -15.60
CA GLY A 94 14.22 1.34 -15.26
C GLY A 94 15.60 1.55 -15.89
N ILE A 95 16.65 1.21 -15.14
CA ILE A 95 18.05 1.20 -15.62
C ILE A 95 18.29 -0.16 -16.27
N ALA A 96 18.09 -0.21 -17.59
CA ALA A 96 18.02 -1.46 -18.36
C ALA A 96 19.08 -2.53 -18.02
N PRO A 97 20.39 -2.21 -17.87
CA PRO A 97 21.37 -3.23 -17.54
C PRO A 97 21.25 -3.81 -16.12
N GLN A 98 20.50 -3.15 -15.23
CA GLN A 98 20.35 -3.51 -13.82
C GLN A 98 18.98 -4.11 -13.50
N LEU A 99 18.04 -4.04 -14.44
CA LEU A 99 16.72 -4.62 -14.25
C LEU A 99 16.82 -6.15 -14.12
N PRO A 100 16.06 -6.77 -13.19
CA PRO A 100 16.03 -8.20 -13.03
C PRO A 100 15.66 -8.91 -14.34
N THR A 101 16.33 -10.01 -14.60
CA THR A 101 16.02 -10.94 -15.68
C THR A 101 15.27 -12.15 -15.12
N GLY A 102 14.67 -12.95 -16.00
CA GLY A 102 13.92 -14.15 -15.59
C GLY A 102 12.44 -14.02 -15.93
N ASP A 103 11.61 -14.75 -15.20
CA ASP A 103 10.18 -14.89 -15.50
C ASP A 103 9.28 -14.66 -14.28
N LEU A 104 9.84 -14.16 -13.17
CA LEU A 104 9.13 -13.83 -11.95
C LEU A 104 8.96 -12.32 -11.80
N GLU A 105 7.84 -11.89 -11.27
CA GLU A 105 7.59 -10.51 -10.88
C GLU A 105 8.50 -10.11 -9.71
N HIS A 106 8.99 -8.86 -9.70
CA HIS A 106 9.85 -8.32 -8.65
C HIS A 106 9.16 -7.15 -7.96
N LEU A 107 9.28 -7.08 -6.63
CA LEU A 107 8.68 -6.03 -5.80
C LEU A 107 9.74 -5.01 -5.39
N TYR A 108 9.43 -3.76 -5.68
CA TYR A 108 10.10 -2.57 -5.17
C TYR A 108 9.08 -1.66 -4.46
N TRP A 109 9.57 -0.64 -3.80
CA TRP A 109 8.73 0.28 -3.06
C TRP A 109 8.95 1.72 -3.52
N LEU A 110 7.95 2.29 -4.15
CA LEU A 110 7.93 3.72 -4.45
C LEU A 110 7.50 4.48 -3.18
N ASN A 111 8.38 5.37 -2.73
CA ASN A 111 8.14 6.24 -1.60
C ASN A 111 7.92 7.65 -2.11
N VAL A 112 6.92 8.33 -1.57
CA VAL A 112 6.61 9.73 -1.83
C VAL A 112 6.41 10.40 -0.48
N VAL A 113 7.25 11.37 -0.14
CA VAL A 113 7.14 12.17 1.09
C VAL A 113 6.63 13.54 0.73
N ASP A 114 5.55 13.93 1.36
CA ASP A 114 4.97 15.26 1.30
C ASP A 114 5.35 16.06 2.54
N VAL A 115 5.98 17.22 2.32
CA VAL A 115 6.35 18.18 3.37
C VAL A 115 5.69 19.52 3.05
N PRO A 116 4.57 19.85 3.70
CA PRO A 116 3.88 21.11 3.50
C PRO A 116 4.76 22.31 3.87
N ALA A 117 4.61 23.43 3.18
CA ALA A 117 5.30 24.66 3.53
C ALA A 117 4.86 25.14 4.92
N ARG A 118 5.84 25.61 5.72
CA ARG A 118 5.55 26.23 7.02
C ARG A 118 4.80 27.55 6.84
N GLU A 119 3.79 27.78 7.64
CA GLU A 119 3.10 29.09 7.67
C GLU A 119 4.03 30.19 8.18
N ALA A 120 4.12 31.28 7.43
CA ALA A 120 5.00 32.40 7.77
C ALA A 120 4.62 33.12 9.09
N LYS A 121 3.36 32.97 9.53
CA LYS A 121 2.80 33.56 10.78
C LYS A 121 2.54 32.53 11.87
N ALA A 122 3.01 31.31 11.70
CA ALA A 122 2.86 30.27 12.72
C ALA A 122 3.67 30.66 13.96
N GLY A 123 3.00 30.74 15.12
CA GLY A 123 3.66 30.94 16.42
C GLY A 123 4.58 29.75 16.77
N ASP A 124 5.26 29.84 17.91
CA ASP A 124 6.27 28.85 18.34
C ASP A 124 5.71 27.41 18.58
N ASN A 125 4.38 27.26 18.67
CA ASN A 125 3.69 26.00 18.95
C ASN A 125 2.97 25.41 17.73
N VAL A 126 3.68 25.19 16.61
CA VAL A 126 3.12 24.58 15.41
C VAL A 126 3.72 23.20 15.19
N VAL A 127 2.86 22.19 15.02
CA VAL A 127 3.24 20.85 14.59
C VAL A 127 3.18 20.79 13.08
N GLN A 128 4.32 20.57 12.43
CA GLN A 128 4.37 20.26 10.99
C GLN A 128 4.42 18.76 10.82
N VAL A 129 3.47 18.22 10.05
CA VAL A 129 3.38 16.78 9.78
C VAL A 129 3.84 16.54 8.35
N ALA A 130 4.84 15.69 8.17
CA ALA A 130 5.22 15.15 6.87
C ALA A 130 4.54 13.78 6.69
N ILE A 131 3.94 13.57 5.51
CA ILE A 131 3.26 12.32 5.19
C ILE A 131 4.09 11.54 4.18
N ARG A 132 4.32 10.25 4.46
CA ARG A 132 5.00 9.33 3.56
C ARG A 132 4.04 8.31 3.00
N PHE A 133 3.81 8.38 1.71
CA PHE A 133 3.14 7.33 0.95
C PHE A 133 4.16 6.29 0.55
N ARG A 134 3.81 5.02 0.73
CA ARG A 134 4.64 3.90 0.33
C ARG A 134 3.82 2.92 -0.49
N MET A 135 4.15 2.81 -1.77
CA MET A 135 3.40 2.03 -2.73
C MET A 135 4.26 0.94 -3.35
N LYS A 136 3.62 -0.17 -3.73
CA LYS A 136 4.30 -1.24 -4.46
C LYS A 136 4.61 -0.78 -5.88
N LEU A 137 5.85 -0.99 -6.31
CA LEU A 137 6.27 -0.95 -7.70
C LEU A 137 6.57 -2.39 -8.10
N LEU A 138 5.73 -2.95 -8.96
CA LEU A 138 5.82 -4.34 -9.43
C LEU A 138 6.47 -4.33 -10.81
N TYR A 139 7.69 -4.85 -10.87
CA TYR A 139 8.42 -4.98 -12.12
C TYR A 139 8.13 -6.35 -12.74
N ARG A 140 7.72 -6.36 -14.00
CA ARG A 140 7.44 -7.57 -14.79
C ARG A 140 8.49 -7.75 -15.87
N PRO A 141 9.33 -8.79 -15.80
CA PRO A 141 10.26 -9.13 -16.87
C PRO A 141 9.56 -9.41 -18.19
N GLN A 142 10.32 -9.38 -19.26
CA GLN A 142 9.79 -9.62 -20.61
C GLN A 142 9.09 -10.97 -20.71
N GLY A 143 7.89 -10.97 -21.29
CA GLY A 143 7.07 -12.17 -21.45
C GLY A 143 6.19 -12.51 -20.25
N LEU A 144 6.34 -11.82 -19.13
CA LEU A 144 5.46 -11.99 -17.97
C LEU A 144 4.25 -11.09 -18.09
N GLY A 145 3.25 -11.25 -18.76
CA GLY A 145 2.08 -10.38 -18.88
C GLY A 145 1.37 -10.04 -17.56
N ALA A 146 0.12 -9.63 -17.63
CA ALA A 146 -0.72 -9.47 -16.44
C ALA A 146 -1.07 -10.84 -15.82
N PRO A 147 -1.32 -10.89 -14.50
CA PRO A 147 -1.73 -12.14 -13.84
C PRO A 147 -3.09 -12.62 -14.38
N VAL A 148 -3.17 -13.91 -14.67
CA VAL A 148 -4.42 -14.55 -15.10
C VAL A 148 -4.92 -15.43 -13.96
N ASN A 149 -6.16 -15.20 -13.50
CA ASN A 149 -6.78 -15.91 -12.38
C ASN A 149 -5.86 -16.02 -11.16
N PRO A 150 -5.39 -14.88 -10.59
CA PRO A 150 -4.39 -14.90 -9.52
C PRO A 150 -4.86 -15.65 -8.28
N ASP A 151 -6.13 -15.53 -7.92
CA ASP A 151 -6.73 -16.24 -6.78
C ASP A 151 -6.70 -17.75 -6.95
N GLY A 152 -6.97 -18.26 -8.14
CA GLY A 152 -6.93 -19.69 -8.46
C GLY A 152 -5.53 -20.32 -8.37
N GLN A 153 -4.48 -19.51 -8.34
CA GLN A 153 -3.09 -19.97 -8.21
C GLN A 153 -2.58 -19.94 -6.76
N VAL A 154 -3.42 -19.51 -5.81
CA VAL A 154 -3.09 -19.55 -4.39
C VAL A 154 -3.84 -20.70 -3.72
N SER A 155 -3.11 -21.63 -3.16
CA SER A 155 -3.68 -22.69 -2.32
C SER A 155 -3.64 -22.28 -0.85
N MET A 156 -4.70 -22.68 -0.12
CA MET A 156 -4.86 -22.45 1.31
C MET A 156 -5.36 -23.73 1.96
N ALA A 157 -4.71 -24.17 3.03
CA ALA A 157 -5.07 -25.41 3.74
C ALA A 157 -4.88 -25.23 5.24
N ALA A 158 -5.87 -25.68 6.01
CA ALA A 158 -5.75 -25.77 7.46
C ALA A 158 -4.80 -26.91 7.84
N GLY A 159 -3.93 -26.67 8.82
CA GLY A 159 -2.99 -27.66 9.36
C GLY A 159 -2.74 -27.46 10.85
N ALA A 160 -2.00 -28.40 11.47
CA ALA A 160 -1.69 -28.37 12.88
C ALA A 160 -0.93 -27.10 13.32
N GLY A 161 -0.19 -26.47 12.44
CA GLY A 161 0.58 -25.23 12.70
C GLY A 161 -0.15 -23.95 12.34
N GLY A 162 -1.39 -24.00 11.81
CA GLY A 162 -2.14 -22.85 11.36
C GLY A 162 -2.65 -22.97 9.92
N LEU A 163 -2.74 -21.85 9.21
CA LEU A 163 -3.15 -21.80 7.81
C LEU A 163 -1.91 -21.82 6.91
N ALA A 164 -1.73 -22.92 6.17
CA ALA A 164 -0.71 -23.01 5.13
C ALA A 164 -1.18 -22.32 3.86
N LEU A 165 -0.35 -21.44 3.32
CA LEU A 165 -0.58 -20.66 2.11
C LEU A 165 0.54 -20.97 1.10
N ARG A 166 0.20 -21.09 -0.18
CA ARG A 166 1.18 -21.22 -1.25
C ARG A 166 0.73 -20.45 -2.48
N ASN A 167 1.56 -19.56 -2.94
CA ASN A 167 1.40 -18.86 -4.22
C ASN A 167 2.16 -19.65 -5.31
N ALA A 168 1.47 -20.30 -6.21
CA ALA A 168 2.07 -21.01 -7.34
C ALA A 168 2.28 -20.10 -8.56
N ALA A 169 1.79 -18.85 -8.51
CA ALA A 169 1.92 -17.89 -9.60
C ALA A 169 3.35 -17.33 -9.73
N ARG A 170 3.63 -16.76 -10.88
CA ARG A 170 4.85 -15.97 -11.13
C ARG A 170 4.72 -14.49 -10.71
N HIS A 171 3.55 -14.10 -10.18
CA HIS A 171 3.21 -12.76 -9.73
C HIS A 171 3.05 -12.72 -8.22
N TYR A 172 3.22 -11.56 -7.64
CA TYR A 172 2.86 -11.32 -6.24
C TYR A 172 1.35 -11.41 -6.06
N PHE A 173 0.93 -12.12 -5.04
CA PHE A 173 -0.46 -12.12 -4.61
C PHE A 173 -0.63 -11.18 -3.41
N ASN A 174 -1.42 -10.12 -3.58
CA ASN A 174 -1.53 -9.04 -2.62
C ASN A 174 -2.85 -9.14 -1.86
N LEU A 175 -2.79 -9.34 -0.54
CA LEU A 175 -3.94 -9.41 0.35
C LEU A 175 -4.09 -8.08 1.12
N ALA A 176 -5.26 -7.45 1.02
CA ALA A 176 -5.60 -6.26 1.80
C ALA A 176 -5.99 -6.60 3.23
N GLY A 177 -6.42 -7.84 3.47
CA GLY A 177 -6.74 -8.38 4.77
C GLY A 177 -7.29 -9.79 4.65
N MET A 178 -7.31 -10.51 5.76
CA MET A 178 -7.86 -11.86 5.85
C MET A 178 -8.56 -12.05 7.19
N THR A 179 -9.65 -12.81 7.22
CA THR A 179 -10.32 -13.25 8.43
C THR A 179 -10.29 -14.77 8.48
N LEU A 180 -9.71 -15.31 9.53
CA LEU A 180 -9.74 -16.74 9.87
C LEU A 180 -11.07 -17.05 10.55
N VAL A 181 -11.75 -18.12 10.13
CA VAL A 181 -13.06 -18.53 10.67
C VAL A 181 -12.97 -19.92 11.26
N SER A 182 -13.44 -20.07 12.50
CA SER A 182 -13.60 -21.34 13.20
C SER A 182 -14.94 -21.41 13.95
N ALA A 183 -15.27 -22.55 14.51
CA ALA A 183 -16.47 -22.70 15.36
C ALA A 183 -16.38 -21.82 16.64
N SER A 184 -15.19 -21.45 17.09
CA SER A 184 -14.98 -20.62 18.28
C SER A 184 -15.02 -19.10 18.00
N GLY A 185 -15.10 -18.69 16.73
CA GLY A 185 -15.17 -17.28 16.35
C GLY A 185 -14.27 -16.93 15.18
N GLU A 186 -14.04 -15.66 15.00
CA GLU A 186 -13.31 -15.07 13.89
C GLU A 186 -12.10 -14.26 14.37
N ARG A 187 -11.04 -14.21 13.55
CA ARG A 187 -9.84 -13.42 13.81
C ARG A 187 -9.35 -12.77 12.53
N ALA A 188 -9.17 -11.46 12.59
CA ALA A 188 -8.55 -10.71 11.51
C ALA A 188 -7.03 -10.92 11.48
N VAL A 189 -6.50 -10.94 10.27
CA VAL A 189 -5.06 -10.95 9.95
C VAL A 189 -4.80 -9.73 9.08
N ASP A 190 -3.77 -8.97 9.42
CA ASP A 190 -3.38 -7.76 8.71
C ASP A 190 -3.01 -8.03 7.25
N ALA A 191 -3.00 -6.97 6.46
CA ALA A 191 -2.58 -7.01 5.07
C ALA A 191 -1.15 -7.57 4.90
N PHE A 192 -0.98 -8.46 3.93
CA PHE A 192 0.31 -9.03 3.55
C PHE A 192 0.34 -9.38 2.07
N TYR A 193 1.45 -9.90 1.60
CA TYR A 193 1.56 -10.45 0.25
C TYR A 193 2.29 -11.78 0.26
N LEU A 194 2.09 -12.56 -0.78
CA LEU A 194 2.86 -13.77 -1.07
C LEU A 194 3.69 -13.51 -2.34
N ALA A 195 4.99 -13.67 -2.23
CA ALA A 195 5.88 -13.59 -3.38
C ALA A 195 5.63 -14.75 -4.38
N PRO A 196 6.08 -14.63 -5.63
CA PRO A 196 6.06 -15.72 -6.58
C PRO A 196 6.68 -17.00 -6.01
N GLY A 197 5.94 -18.10 -6.04
CA GLY A 197 6.39 -19.40 -5.53
C GLY A 197 6.47 -19.53 -4.00
N GLU A 198 6.15 -18.48 -3.25
CA GLU A 198 6.24 -18.49 -1.78
C GLU A 198 5.27 -19.47 -1.14
N SER A 199 5.76 -20.18 -0.13
CA SER A 199 4.94 -20.94 0.82
C SER A 199 5.13 -20.34 2.22
N ARG A 200 4.02 -20.09 2.91
CA ARG A 200 3.98 -19.48 4.25
C ARG A 200 2.95 -20.17 5.10
N THR A 201 3.26 -20.34 6.39
CA THR A 201 2.26 -20.76 7.39
C THR A 201 1.95 -19.58 8.29
N LEU A 202 0.69 -19.18 8.34
CA LEU A 202 0.18 -18.21 9.31
C LEU A 202 -0.17 -18.97 10.58
N ALA A 203 0.57 -18.71 11.65
CA ALA A 203 0.24 -19.24 12.96
C ALA A 203 -1.13 -18.73 13.41
N LEU A 204 -1.90 -19.56 14.10
CA LEU A 204 -3.17 -19.12 14.68
C LEU A 204 -2.90 -18.14 15.81
N PRO A 205 -3.65 -17.04 15.90
CA PRO A 205 -3.52 -16.09 17.01
C PRO A 205 -3.77 -16.75 18.35
N GLU A 206 -3.13 -16.24 19.38
CA GLU A 206 -3.27 -16.72 20.76
C GLU A 206 -4.74 -16.73 21.19
N GLY A 207 -5.19 -17.82 21.82
CA GLY A 207 -6.60 -17.99 22.22
C GLY A 207 -7.57 -18.34 21.09
N PHE A 208 -7.09 -18.54 19.86
CA PHE A 208 -7.93 -19.02 18.77
C PHE A 208 -8.07 -20.55 18.88
N ALA A 209 -9.27 -21.03 19.18
CA ALA A 209 -9.53 -22.45 19.42
C ALA A 209 -10.35 -23.10 18.28
N GLY A 210 -10.13 -24.40 18.10
CA GLY A 210 -10.86 -25.23 17.13
C GLY A 210 -10.25 -25.22 15.72
N PRO A 211 -10.71 -26.15 14.87
CA PRO A 211 -10.25 -26.21 13.50
C PRO A 211 -10.74 -25.01 12.69
N LEU A 212 -9.89 -24.54 11.77
CA LEU A 212 -10.30 -23.58 10.75
C LEU A 212 -11.34 -24.24 9.84
N THR A 213 -12.43 -23.52 9.59
CA THR A 213 -13.52 -23.99 8.70
C THR A 213 -13.57 -23.21 7.40
N ALA A 214 -13.15 -21.94 7.43
CA ALA A 214 -13.10 -21.07 6.27
C ALA A 214 -12.10 -19.93 6.46
N VAL A 215 -11.77 -19.28 5.36
CA VAL A 215 -11.09 -17.99 5.33
C VAL A 215 -11.90 -17.02 4.47
N ARG A 216 -12.04 -15.79 4.92
CA ARG A 216 -12.52 -14.66 4.11
C ARG A 216 -11.36 -13.72 3.89
N TYR A 217 -11.13 -13.28 2.69
CA TYR A 217 -10.03 -12.37 2.38
C TYR A 217 -10.38 -11.46 1.21
N GLU A 218 -9.67 -10.35 1.16
CA GLU A 218 -9.71 -9.43 0.04
C GLU A 218 -8.32 -9.37 -0.59
N TRP A 219 -8.25 -9.66 -1.89
CA TRP A 219 -7.02 -9.48 -2.65
C TRP A 219 -7.15 -8.28 -3.59
N VAL A 220 -6.01 -7.71 -3.96
CA VAL A 220 -5.92 -6.46 -4.72
C VAL A 220 -5.30 -6.73 -6.08
N ASP A 221 -5.99 -6.36 -7.15
CA ASP A 221 -5.51 -6.51 -8.52
C ASP A 221 -4.55 -5.38 -8.94
N ASP A 222 -4.17 -5.37 -10.22
CA ASP A 222 -3.25 -4.39 -10.80
C ASP A 222 -3.79 -2.96 -10.77
N ASP A 223 -5.11 -2.81 -10.91
CA ASP A 223 -5.81 -1.53 -10.91
C ASP A 223 -6.08 -1.02 -9.48
N GLY A 224 -5.76 -1.84 -8.48
CA GLY A 224 -6.00 -1.53 -7.08
C GLY A 224 -7.41 -1.85 -6.60
N VAL A 225 -8.18 -2.61 -7.40
CA VAL A 225 -9.54 -3.04 -7.03
C VAL A 225 -9.47 -4.21 -6.05
N LEU A 226 -10.33 -4.15 -5.04
CA LEU A 226 -10.49 -5.18 -4.02
C LEU A 226 -11.45 -6.27 -4.50
N HIS A 227 -11.02 -7.51 -4.40
CA HIS A 227 -11.81 -8.70 -4.72
C HIS A 227 -12.02 -9.52 -3.45
N ALA A 228 -13.27 -9.54 -2.95
CA ALA A 228 -13.63 -10.31 -1.76
C ALA A 228 -13.90 -11.78 -2.11
N VAL A 229 -13.31 -12.69 -1.35
CA VAL A 229 -13.42 -14.13 -1.52
C VAL A 229 -13.69 -14.80 -0.18
N THR A 230 -14.57 -15.80 -0.18
CA THR A 230 -14.75 -16.75 0.93
C THR A 230 -14.39 -18.14 0.45
N ARG A 231 -13.47 -18.79 1.15
CA ARG A 231 -13.00 -20.14 0.82
C ARG A 231 -13.19 -21.07 2.01
N ALA A 232 -13.91 -22.16 1.84
CA ALA A 232 -13.96 -23.26 2.81
C ALA A 232 -12.61 -24.01 2.84
N LEU A 233 -12.20 -24.53 3.99
CA LEU A 233 -10.94 -25.23 4.22
C LEU A 233 -11.16 -26.70 4.53
#